data_fb0ce9b8ae8a707699a3e32a73f51ce3
#
_entry.id   fb0ce9b8ae8a707699a3e32a73f51ce3
#
_cell.length_a   1.000
_cell.length_b   1.000
_cell.length_c   1.000
_cell.angle_alpha   90.00
_cell.angle_beta   90.00
_cell.angle_gamma   90.00
#
_symmetry.space_group_name_H-M   'P 1'
#
loop_
_entity.id
_entity.type
_entity.pdbx_description
1 polymer ?
#
loop_
_entity_poly.entity_id
_entity_poly.type
_entity_poly.pdbx_seq_one_letter_code
_entity_poly.pdbx_strand_id
1 'polypeptide(L)'
;LETQKKVTNVIYPTNHQGEIKERAKRYMQGGYGSLVGMDVGTREAGSKFIDNLRMLYHVANIGDARSLAIHPATTTHSQLNDEELLAAGVTPGYVRLSIGIEHPDDIIADIKQALAA
;
A
#
# COMPACT_ATOMS: atom_id res chain seq x y z
N LEU A 1 -2.97 -6.07 -7.83
CA LEU A 1 -3.87 -5.42 -6.84
C LEU A 1 -5.16 -4.92 -7.47
N GLU A 2 -5.11 -4.35 -8.67
CA GLU A 2 -6.29 -3.78 -9.35
C GLU A 2 -7.39 -4.81 -9.60
N THR A 3 -7.05 -6.08 -9.72
CA THR A 3 -8.01 -7.16 -9.96
C THR A 3 -8.61 -7.75 -8.68
N GLN A 4 -8.14 -7.33 -7.50
CA GLN A 4 -8.60 -7.85 -6.21
C GLN A 4 -9.84 -7.08 -5.74
N LYS A 5 -10.92 -7.79 -5.45
CA LYS A 5 -12.21 -7.20 -5.06
C LYS A 5 -12.15 -6.44 -3.73
N LYS A 6 -11.28 -6.82 -2.82
CA LYS A 6 -11.12 -6.17 -1.51
C LYS A 6 -10.29 -4.89 -1.56
N VAL A 7 -9.63 -4.61 -2.68
CA VAL A 7 -8.87 -3.39 -2.89
C VAL A 7 -9.74 -2.39 -3.63
N THR A 8 -10.04 -1.26 -3.01
CA THR A 8 -10.91 -0.24 -3.57
C THR A 8 -10.16 0.79 -4.41
N ASN A 9 -8.86 0.97 -4.15
CA ASN A 9 -8.03 1.90 -4.91
C ASN A 9 -6.56 1.46 -4.85
N VAL A 10 -5.82 1.73 -5.92
CA VAL A 10 -4.38 1.48 -6.00
C VAL A 10 -3.70 2.80 -6.37
N ILE A 11 -2.74 3.21 -5.55
CA ILE A 11 -1.98 4.45 -5.72
C ILE A 11 -0.57 4.11 -6.16
N TYR A 12 -0.30 4.32 -7.43
CA TYR A 12 1.00 4.11 -8.05
C TYR A 12 1.13 5.08 -9.23
N PRO A 13 2.34 5.55 -9.61
CA PRO A 13 2.48 6.57 -10.65
C PRO A 13 1.77 6.26 -11.97
N THR A 14 1.72 4.99 -12.38
CA THR A 14 1.03 4.58 -13.61
C THR A 14 -0.49 4.62 -13.52
N ASN A 15 -1.06 4.69 -12.32
CA ASN A 15 -2.51 4.65 -12.10
C ASN A 15 -3.12 6.05 -11.97
N HIS A 16 -2.31 7.09 -11.92
CA HIS A 16 -2.78 8.47 -11.88
C HIS A 16 -3.26 8.92 -13.26
N GLN A 17 -4.15 9.90 -13.27
CA GLN A 17 -4.72 10.49 -14.48
C GLN A 17 -4.26 11.94 -14.64
N GLY A 18 -4.38 12.48 -15.89
CA GLY A 18 -4.12 13.87 -16.16
C GLY A 18 -2.66 14.29 -15.96
N GLU A 19 -2.45 15.44 -15.33
CA GLU A 19 -1.13 16.06 -15.17
C GLU A 19 -0.16 15.20 -14.34
N ILE A 20 -0.65 14.52 -13.32
CA ILE A 20 0.19 13.65 -12.49
C ILE A 20 0.74 12.49 -13.32
N LYS A 21 -0.08 11.88 -14.16
CA LYS A 21 0.34 10.80 -15.07
C LYS A 21 1.39 11.29 -16.06
N GLU A 22 1.20 12.47 -16.64
CA GLU A 22 2.16 13.07 -17.58
C GLU A 22 3.49 13.37 -16.91
N ARG A 23 3.48 13.89 -15.69
CA ARG A 23 4.70 14.11 -14.89
C ARG A 23 5.44 12.81 -14.61
N ALA A 24 4.74 11.75 -14.25
CA ALA A 24 5.35 10.44 -14.01
C ALA A 24 6.06 9.92 -15.25
N LYS A 25 5.43 9.99 -16.43
CA LYS A 25 6.03 9.59 -17.69
C LYS A 25 7.27 10.42 -18.03
N ARG A 26 7.24 11.70 -17.71
CA ARG A 26 8.30 12.66 -18.06
C ARG A 26 9.55 12.51 -17.20
N TYR A 27 9.37 12.29 -15.90
CA TYR A 27 10.46 12.31 -14.92
C TYR A 27 10.90 10.94 -14.42
N MET A 28 10.06 9.92 -14.55
CA MET A 28 10.35 8.56 -14.08
C MET A 28 10.61 7.64 -15.27
N GLN A 29 11.87 7.56 -15.67
CA GLN A 29 12.30 6.67 -16.77
C GLN A 29 12.88 5.38 -16.22
N GLY A 30 12.59 4.25 -16.87
CA GLY A 30 13.09 2.93 -16.47
C GLY A 30 12.34 2.28 -15.32
N GLY A 31 11.29 2.92 -14.79
CA GLY A 31 10.45 2.41 -13.71
C GLY A 31 9.86 3.53 -12.87
N TYR A 32 8.93 3.18 -11.99
CA TYR A 32 8.16 4.16 -11.22
C TYR A 32 8.38 4.04 -9.71
N GLY A 33 9.46 3.35 -9.30
CA GLY A 33 9.81 3.18 -7.91
C GLY A 33 9.16 1.98 -7.25
N SER A 34 9.45 1.80 -5.96
CA SER A 34 9.07 0.62 -5.19
C SER A 34 7.92 0.85 -4.21
N LEU A 35 7.34 2.04 -4.17
CA LEU A 35 6.25 2.37 -3.26
C LEU A 35 4.90 2.21 -3.96
N VAL A 36 4.02 1.43 -3.35
CA VAL A 36 2.64 1.23 -3.82
C VAL A 36 1.71 1.49 -2.65
N GLY A 37 0.69 2.33 -2.88
CA GLY A 37 -0.39 2.51 -1.93
C GLY A 37 -1.62 1.72 -2.37
N MET A 38 -2.38 1.20 -1.43
CA MET A 38 -3.68 0.61 -1.71
C MET A 38 -4.66 0.96 -0.59
N ASP A 39 -5.93 0.94 -0.93
CA ASP A 39 -7.00 1.14 0.04
C ASP A 39 -7.88 -0.12 0.06
N VAL A 40 -8.07 -0.68 1.24
CA VAL A 40 -8.91 -1.87 1.43
C VAL A 40 -10.27 -1.52 2.06
N GLY A 41 -10.59 -0.25 2.13
CA GLY A 41 -11.91 0.28 2.47
C GLY A 41 -12.08 0.71 3.92
N THR A 42 -11.69 -0.10 4.88
CA THR A 42 -11.91 0.18 6.31
C THR A 42 -10.64 -0.02 7.14
N ARG A 43 -10.64 0.57 8.34
CA ARG A 43 -9.56 0.40 9.32
C ARG A 43 -9.39 -1.08 9.70
N GLU A 44 -10.49 -1.77 9.92
CA GLU A 44 -10.50 -3.19 10.29
C GLU A 44 -9.94 -4.06 9.18
N ALA A 45 -10.30 -3.78 7.93
CA ALA A 45 -9.77 -4.50 6.78
C ALA A 45 -8.26 -4.29 6.62
N GLY A 46 -7.78 -3.07 6.82
CA GLY A 46 -6.35 -2.75 6.80
C GLY A 46 -5.58 -3.48 7.90
N SER A 47 -6.08 -3.45 9.11
CA SER A 47 -5.47 -4.16 10.24
C SER A 47 -5.42 -5.67 10.00
N LYS A 48 -6.53 -6.24 9.54
CA LYS A 48 -6.61 -7.66 9.22
C LYS A 48 -5.63 -8.07 8.11
N PHE A 49 -5.51 -7.25 7.09
CA PHE A 49 -4.54 -7.49 6.01
C PHE A 49 -3.11 -7.57 6.56
N ILE A 50 -2.71 -6.58 7.37
CA ILE A 50 -1.36 -6.54 7.95
C ILE A 50 -1.11 -7.76 8.84
N ASP A 51 -2.06 -8.13 9.68
CA ASP A 51 -1.91 -9.25 10.62
C ASP A 51 -1.78 -10.60 9.92
N ASN A 52 -2.25 -10.72 8.68
CA ASN A 52 -2.20 -11.95 7.91
C ASN A 52 -1.03 -12.03 6.94
N LEU A 53 -0.20 -11.00 6.84
CA LEU A 53 1.03 -11.05 6.06
C LEU A 53 2.04 -12.00 6.71
N ARG A 54 2.70 -12.81 5.89
CA ARG A 54 3.67 -13.82 6.35
C ARG A 54 5.10 -13.49 5.96
N MET A 55 5.29 -12.84 4.82
CA MET A 55 6.60 -12.51 4.27
C MET A 55 6.93 -11.03 4.38
N LEU A 56 5.97 -10.14 4.13
CA LEU A 56 6.18 -8.70 4.24
C LEU A 56 6.25 -8.28 5.71
N TYR A 57 7.23 -7.46 6.03
CA TYR A 57 7.39 -6.95 7.40
C TYR A 57 6.52 -5.72 7.64
N HIS A 58 5.92 -5.67 8.80
CA HIS A 58 5.12 -4.53 9.24
C HIS A 58 6.01 -3.47 9.91
N VAL A 59 6.63 -2.61 9.12
CA VAL A 59 7.49 -1.52 9.61
C VAL A 59 7.35 -0.26 8.75
N ALA A 60 7.58 0.89 9.35
CA ALA A 60 7.50 2.20 8.70
C ALA A 60 8.85 2.60 8.11
N ASN A 61 9.35 1.84 7.16
CA ASN A 61 10.63 2.10 6.52
C ASN A 61 10.50 2.16 5.00
N ILE A 62 11.51 2.68 4.32
CA ILE A 62 11.56 2.81 2.87
C ILE A 62 12.96 2.43 2.40
N GLY A 63 13.03 1.76 1.24
CA GLY A 63 14.31 1.44 0.61
C GLY A 63 15.04 0.26 1.20
N ASP A 64 14.35 -0.58 1.96
CA ASP A 64 14.91 -1.84 2.45
C ASP A 64 14.93 -2.89 1.31
N ALA A 65 15.87 -3.85 1.37
CA ALA A 65 15.89 -4.99 0.46
C ALA A 65 14.69 -5.92 0.66
N ARG A 66 14.06 -5.88 1.83
CA ARG A 66 12.86 -6.65 2.15
C ARG A 66 11.61 -5.85 1.78
N SER A 67 10.57 -6.55 1.39
CA SER A 67 9.26 -5.93 1.23
C SER A 67 8.64 -5.60 2.58
N LEU A 68 8.10 -4.39 2.70
CA LEU A 68 7.57 -3.85 3.94
C LEU A 68 6.12 -3.39 3.70
N ALA A 69 5.31 -3.45 4.75
CA ALA A 69 3.94 -2.95 4.72
C ALA A 69 3.65 -2.16 5.98
N ILE A 70 2.87 -1.09 5.85
CA ILE A 70 2.39 -0.32 6.99
C ILE A 70 0.94 0.11 6.78
N HIS A 71 0.16 0.03 7.85
CA HIS A 71 -1.21 0.56 7.91
C HIS A 71 -1.22 1.79 8.83
N PRO A 72 -1.15 3.02 8.29
CA PRO A 72 -0.99 4.22 9.11
C PRO A 72 -2.08 4.41 10.16
N ALA A 73 -3.32 4.04 9.86
CA ALA A 73 -4.44 4.19 10.78
C ALA A 73 -4.25 3.43 12.11
N THR A 74 -3.49 2.34 12.11
CA THR A 74 -3.23 1.56 13.34
C THR A 74 -1.82 1.71 13.89
N THR A 75 -0.95 2.48 13.22
CA THR A 75 0.45 2.64 13.62
C THR A 75 0.83 4.12 13.75
N THR A 76 1.36 4.74 12.69
CA THR A 76 1.88 6.11 12.73
C THR A 76 0.80 7.16 13.02
N HIS A 77 -0.46 6.88 12.68
CA HIS A 77 -1.61 7.77 12.87
C HIS A 77 -2.68 7.13 13.76
N SER A 78 -2.29 6.23 14.66
CA SER A 78 -3.23 5.46 15.49
C SER A 78 -4.04 6.29 16.47
N GLN A 79 -3.58 7.49 16.81
CA GLN A 79 -4.27 8.40 17.73
C GLN A 79 -5.37 9.21 17.04
N LEU A 80 -5.44 9.19 15.71
CA LEU A 80 -6.42 9.93 14.95
C LEU A 80 -7.69 9.09 14.73
N ASN A 81 -8.87 9.73 14.81
CA ASN A 81 -10.11 9.11 14.38
C ASN A 81 -10.21 9.15 12.85
N ASP A 82 -11.26 8.55 12.27
CA ASP A 82 -11.39 8.46 10.81
C ASP A 82 -11.53 9.83 10.13
N GLU A 83 -12.21 10.79 10.79
CA GLU A 83 -12.33 12.15 10.27
C GLU A 83 -10.98 12.88 10.27
N GLU A 84 -10.21 12.73 11.33
CA GLU A 84 -8.87 13.31 11.44
C GLU A 84 -7.90 12.68 10.43
N LEU A 85 -8.00 11.38 10.18
CA LEU A 85 -7.23 10.70 9.15
C LEU A 85 -7.52 11.28 7.77
N LEU A 86 -8.79 11.46 7.43
CA LEU A 86 -9.19 12.04 6.14
C LEU A 86 -8.68 13.48 6.01
N ALA A 87 -8.74 14.27 7.07
CA ALA A 87 -8.19 15.62 7.09
C ALA A 87 -6.67 15.64 6.88
N ALA A 88 -5.97 14.62 7.34
CA ALA A 88 -4.53 14.45 7.11
C ALA A 88 -4.20 13.85 5.73
N GLY A 89 -5.19 13.54 4.91
CA GLY A 89 -5.01 12.96 3.59
C GLY A 89 -4.81 11.44 3.58
N VAL A 90 -5.17 10.76 4.66
CA VAL A 90 -5.03 9.31 4.80
C VAL A 90 -6.40 8.68 5.02
N THR A 91 -6.75 7.68 4.20
CA THR A 91 -7.98 6.93 4.42
C THR A 91 -7.78 5.87 5.50
N PRO A 92 -8.85 5.46 6.24
CA PRO A 92 -8.73 4.44 7.28
C PRO A 92 -8.23 3.09 6.78
N GLY A 93 -8.50 2.74 5.53
CA GLY A 93 -8.08 1.48 4.90
C GLY A 93 -6.79 1.57 4.11
N TYR A 94 -6.08 2.70 4.15
CA TYR A 94 -4.85 2.87 3.39
C TYR A 94 -3.72 2.00 3.93
N VAL A 95 -3.06 1.29 3.01
CA VAL A 95 -1.86 0.49 3.30
C VAL A 95 -0.77 0.90 2.32
N ARG A 96 0.41 1.20 2.82
CA ARG A 96 1.59 1.46 2.00
C ARG A 96 2.46 0.22 1.93
N LEU A 97 2.82 -0.16 0.71
CA LEU A 97 3.74 -1.26 0.44
C LEU A 97 5.05 -0.69 -0.09
N SER A 98 6.16 -1.07 0.52
CA SER A 98 7.50 -0.80 -0.01
C SER A 98 8.04 -2.13 -0.53
N ILE A 99 8.17 -2.26 -1.84
CA ILE A 99 8.52 -3.53 -2.49
C ILE A 99 10.03 -3.70 -2.50
N GLY A 100 10.51 -4.82 -2.00
CA GLY A 100 11.92 -5.19 -1.96
C GLY A 100 12.32 -6.06 -3.16
N ILE A 101 13.41 -6.80 -2.97
CA ILE A 101 14.04 -7.59 -4.04
C ILE A 101 13.60 -9.06 -4.07
N GLU A 102 12.65 -9.47 -3.24
CA GLU A 102 12.11 -10.82 -3.26
C GLU A 102 11.46 -11.12 -4.61
N HIS A 103 11.30 -12.40 -4.92
CA HIS A 103 10.67 -12.81 -6.18
C HIS A 103 9.23 -12.25 -6.26
N PRO A 104 8.82 -11.62 -7.38
CA PRO A 104 7.49 -11.03 -7.49
C PRO A 104 6.34 -11.99 -7.20
N ASP A 105 6.44 -13.24 -7.60
CA ASP A 105 5.40 -14.25 -7.37
C ASP A 105 5.21 -14.53 -5.87
N ASP A 106 6.28 -14.50 -5.09
CA ASP A 106 6.22 -14.69 -3.63
C ASP A 106 5.55 -13.51 -2.96
N ILE A 107 5.88 -12.30 -3.39
CA ILE A 107 5.24 -11.06 -2.90
C ILE A 107 3.74 -11.08 -3.22
N ILE A 108 3.38 -11.41 -4.45
CA ILE A 108 1.99 -11.49 -4.89
C ILE A 108 1.23 -12.56 -4.10
N ALA A 109 1.84 -13.73 -3.88
CA ALA A 109 1.21 -14.81 -3.12
C ALA A 109 0.92 -14.40 -1.67
N ASP A 110 1.86 -13.71 -1.02
CA ASP A 110 1.66 -13.23 0.34
C ASP A 110 0.52 -12.20 0.43
N ILE A 111 0.49 -11.25 -0.49
CA ILE A 111 -0.57 -10.24 -0.56
C ILE A 111 -1.93 -10.90 -0.81
N LYS A 112 -2.02 -11.82 -1.74
CA LYS A 112 -3.26 -12.53 -2.05
C LYS A 112 -3.81 -13.30 -0.84
N GLN A 113 -2.98 -14.05 -0.15
CA GLN A 113 -3.43 -14.81 1.01
C GLN A 113 -3.87 -13.90 2.15
N ALA A 114 -3.18 -12.77 2.36
CA ALA A 114 -3.55 -11.79 3.37
C ALA A 114 -4.88 -11.10 3.04
N LEU A 115 -5.14 -10.80 1.78
CA LEU A 115 -6.41 -10.23 1.34
C LEU A 115 -7.57 -11.23 1.44
N ALA A 116 -7.29 -12.52 1.29
CA ALA A 116 -8.32 -13.57 1.37
C ALA A 116 -8.71 -13.90 2.82
N ALA A 117 -7.93 -13.51 3.78
CA ALA A 117 -8.17 -13.81 5.19
C ALA A 117 -9.40 -13.09 5.78
#